data_a40bd1cf1ae30a5cc6ab408f4af3a6a9
#
_entry.id   a40bd1cf1ae30a5cc6ab408f4af3a6a9
#
_cell.length_a   1.000
_cell.length_b   1.000
_cell.length_c   1.000
_cell.angle_alpha   90.00
_cell.angle_beta   90.00
_cell.angle_gamma   90.00
#
_symmetry.space_group_name_H-M   'P 1'
#
loop_
_entity.id
_entity.type
_entity.pdbx_description
1 polymer ?
#
loop_
_entity_poly.entity_id
_entity_poly.type
_entity_poly.pdbx_seq_one_letter_code
_entity_poly.pdbx_strand_id
1 'polypeptide(L)'
;DLLRKVKPHQVYCAGDFADPHGTHIVCFQVVEKALQQIKKEGDKWVEDCWMWLYKGAWQEWKLEEIEMAIPMSPEQVIRKRHGIFIHQSQKDLVPFQGEDDREFWQRAEARNAETANLYGQLGLTKYAAMEAFVRWHY
;
A
#
# COMPACT_ATOMS: atom_id res chain seq x y z
N ASP A 1 -10.33 -8.84 18.48
CA ASP A 1 -10.40 -7.91 19.63
C ASP A 1 -9.90 -6.51 19.33
N LEU A 2 -8.72 -6.32 18.69
CA LEU A 2 -8.17 -4.98 18.41
C LEU A 2 -9.10 -4.14 17.53
N LEU A 3 -9.59 -4.68 16.43
CA LEU A 3 -10.50 -3.97 15.51
C LEU A 3 -11.77 -3.49 16.23
N ARG A 4 -12.35 -4.32 17.08
CA ARG A 4 -13.53 -3.93 17.88
C ARG A 4 -13.25 -2.84 18.90
N LYS A 5 -12.04 -2.83 19.46
CA LYS A 5 -11.62 -1.79 20.40
C LYS A 5 -11.38 -0.45 19.71
N VAL A 6 -10.76 -0.48 18.52
CA VAL A 6 -10.39 0.72 17.78
C VAL A 6 -11.55 1.25 16.93
N LYS A 7 -12.34 0.35 16.32
CA LYS A 7 -13.43 0.67 15.37
C LYS A 7 -12.96 1.64 14.28
N PRO A 8 -11.93 1.27 13.49
CA PRO A 8 -11.35 2.18 12.51
C PRO A 8 -12.33 2.47 11.37
N HIS A 9 -12.30 3.69 10.82
CA HIS A 9 -13.00 4.01 9.59
C HIS A 9 -12.24 3.54 8.34
N GLN A 10 -10.92 3.36 8.46
CA GLN A 10 -10.08 2.91 7.37
C GLN A 10 -9.03 1.91 7.87
N VAL A 11 -8.82 0.85 7.10
CA VAL A 11 -7.78 -0.15 7.30
C VAL A 11 -6.94 -0.21 6.04
N TYR A 12 -5.62 -0.14 6.18
CA TYR A 12 -4.68 -0.23 5.07
C TYR A 12 -3.92 -1.53 5.14
N CYS A 13 -3.93 -2.30 4.05
CA CYS A 13 -3.23 -3.58 3.94
C CYS A 13 -2.34 -3.63 2.71
N ALA A 14 -1.27 -4.41 2.78
CA ALA A 14 -0.46 -4.70 1.61
C ALA A 14 -1.26 -5.51 0.58
N GLY A 15 -1.28 -5.04 -0.67
CA GLY A 15 -1.93 -5.67 -1.81
C GLY A 15 -0.95 -6.38 -2.77
N ASP A 16 0.28 -6.65 -2.34
CA ASP A 16 1.28 -7.38 -3.11
C ASP A 16 1.02 -8.89 -3.03
N PHE A 17 0.00 -9.35 -3.74
CA PHE A 17 -0.40 -10.77 -3.73
C PHE A 17 0.55 -11.66 -4.55
N ALA A 18 1.42 -11.06 -5.36
CA ALA A 18 2.49 -11.75 -6.07
C ALA A 18 3.77 -11.89 -5.25
N ASP A 19 3.77 -11.51 -3.97
CA ASP A 19 4.90 -11.66 -3.06
C ASP A 19 5.32 -13.14 -2.96
N PRO A 20 6.57 -13.48 -3.36
CA PRO A 20 7.02 -14.87 -3.39
C PRO A 20 7.06 -15.53 -2.01
N HIS A 21 7.12 -14.74 -0.94
CA HIS A 21 7.12 -15.24 0.44
C HIS A 21 5.70 -15.48 0.98
N GLY A 22 4.67 -14.98 0.30
CA GLY A 22 3.28 -15.14 0.69
C GLY A 22 2.88 -14.42 2.00
N THR A 23 3.79 -13.70 2.64
CA THR A 23 3.54 -13.06 3.93
C THR A 23 2.48 -11.97 3.82
N HIS A 24 2.52 -11.16 2.76
CA HIS A 24 1.55 -10.08 2.54
C HIS A 24 0.14 -10.63 2.35
N ILE A 25 -0.02 -11.70 1.56
CA ILE A 25 -1.32 -12.32 1.32
C ILE A 25 -1.90 -12.95 2.60
N VAL A 26 -1.05 -13.58 3.43
CA VAL A 26 -1.51 -14.14 4.71
C VAL A 26 -1.97 -13.04 5.66
N CYS A 27 -1.20 -11.96 5.81
CA CYS A 27 -1.59 -10.82 6.65
C CYS A 27 -2.90 -10.19 6.16
N PHE A 28 -3.03 -9.98 4.86
CA PHE A 28 -4.26 -9.48 4.25
C PHE A 28 -5.45 -10.39 4.57
N GLN A 29 -5.35 -11.71 4.34
CA GLN A 29 -6.41 -12.68 4.60
C GLN A 29 -6.85 -12.71 6.06
N VAL A 30 -5.92 -12.55 7.00
CA VAL A 30 -6.25 -12.47 8.43
C VAL A 30 -7.11 -11.25 8.75
N VAL A 31 -6.75 -10.08 8.20
CA VAL A 31 -7.52 -8.85 8.40
C VAL A 31 -8.89 -8.94 7.72
N GLU A 32 -8.94 -9.43 6.49
CA GLU A 32 -10.19 -9.61 5.73
C GLU A 32 -11.15 -10.52 6.49
N LYS A 33 -10.69 -11.72 6.89
CA LYS A 33 -11.51 -12.66 7.65
C LYS A 33 -11.99 -12.09 8.99
N ALA A 34 -11.15 -11.29 9.65
CA ALA A 34 -11.54 -10.64 10.90
C ALA A 34 -12.67 -9.62 10.67
N LEU A 35 -12.60 -8.80 9.61
CA LEU A 35 -13.66 -7.85 9.27
C LEU A 35 -14.95 -8.56 8.84
N GLN A 36 -14.86 -9.61 8.01
CA GLN A 36 -16.00 -10.44 7.62
C GLN A 36 -16.69 -11.08 8.83
N GLN A 37 -15.91 -11.59 9.80
CA GLN A 37 -16.45 -12.17 11.02
C GLN A 37 -17.16 -11.13 11.89
N ILE A 38 -16.59 -9.94 12.04
CA ILE A 38 -17.18 -8.83 12.79
C ILE A 38 -18.52 -8.42 12.13
N LYS A 39 -18.55 -8.31 10.81
CA LYS A 39 -19.75 -8.00 10.03
C LYS A 39 -20.83 -9.06 10.22
N LYS A 40 -20.46 -10.34 10.15
CA LYS A 40 -21.37 -11.47 10.38
C LYS A 40 -21.97 -11.49 11.78
N GLU A 41 -21.24 -11.03 12.77
CA GLU A 41 -21.67 -10.92 14.16
C GLU A 41 -22.57 -9.70 14.43
N GLY A 42 -22.78 -8.83 13.44
CA GLY A 42 -23.72 -7.72 13.47
C GLY A 42 -23.16 -6.41 14.06
N ASP A 43 -21.87 -6.28 14.15
CA ASP A 43 -21.20 -5.02 14.55
C ASP A 43 -21.36 -3.96 13.47
N LYS A 44 -22.24 -2.99 13.64
CA LYS A 44 -22.61 -2.00 12.61
C LYS A 44 -21.46 -1.08 12.15
N TRP A 45 -20.49 -0.78 13.04
CA TRP A 45 -19.37 0.11 12.70
C TRP A 45 -18.55 -0.37 11.49
N VAL A 46 -18.55 -1.70 11.25
CA VAL A 46 -17.79 -2.28 10.13
C VAL A 46 -18.37 -1.92 8.76
N GLU A 47 -19.64 -1.51 8.69
CA GLU A 47 -20.27 -1.07 7.45
C GLU A 47 -19.66 0.26 6.94
N ASP A 48 -19.16 1.09 7.86
CA ASP A 48 -18.48 2.35 7.57
C ASP A 48 -16.94 2.21 7.55
N CYS A 49 -16.41 1.00 7.68
CA CYS A 49 -14.98 0.73 7.64
C CYS A 49 -14.53 0.38 6.22
N TRP A 50 -13.62 1.18 5.67
CA TRP A 50 -13.08 0.97 4.33
C TRP A 50 -11.72 0.28 4.39
N MET A 51 -11.53 -0.72 3.56
CA MET A 51 -10.26 -1.42 3.43
C MET A 51 -9.56 -0.98 2.15
N TRP A 52 -8.36 -0.43 2.30
CA TRP A 52 -7.51 0.03 1.21
C TRP A 52 -6.29 -0.86 1.05
N LEU A 53 -6.00 -1.23 -0.18
CA LEU A 53 -4.80 -1.98 -0.53
C LEU A 53 -3.77 -1.06 -1.16
N TYR A 54 -2.54 -1.12 -0.65
CA TYR A 54 -1.38 -0.44 -1.23
C TYR A 54 -0.39 -1.44 -1.81
N LYS A 55 0.44 -0.99 -2.72
CA LYS A 55 1.56 -1.77 -3.25
C LYS A 55 2.87 -1.41 -2.53
N GLY A 56 3.75 -2.41 -2.39
CA GLY A 56 5.11 -2.20 -1.91
C GLY A 56 6.05 -1.72 -3.00
N ALA A 57 7.22 -2.37 -3.12
CA ALA A 57 8.24 -2.00 -4.09
C ALA A 57 8.22 -2.84 -5.39
N TRP A 58 7.28 -3.77 -5.51
CA TRP A 58 7.30 -4.77 -6.59
C TRP A 58 6.59 -4.33 -7.86
N GLN A 59 5.35 -3.92 -7.72
CA GLN A 59 4.48 -3.54 -8.83
C GLN A 59 3.55 -2.41 -8.39
N GLU A 60 3.05 -1.64 -9.35
CA GLU A 60 1.96 -0.70 -9.10
C GLU A 60 0.64 -1.30 -9.58
N TRP A 61 -0.46 -0.71 -9.14
CA TRP A 61 -1.79 -0.96 -9.69
C TRP A 61 -1.84 -0.46 -11.13
N LYS A 62 -2.66 -1.12 -11.95
CA LYS A 62 -3.00 -0.55 -13.24
C LYS A 62 -3.78 0.75 -13.02
N LEU A 63 -3.58 1.71 -13.91
CA LEU A 63 -4.18 3.04 -13.76
C LEU A 63 -5.70 3.00 -13.63
N GLU A 64 -6.36 2.09 -14.36
CA GLU A 64 -7.80 1.87 -14.31
C GLU A 64 -8.30 1.21 -13.02
N GLU A 65 -7.42 0.63 -12.22
CA GLU A 65 -7.75 0.01 -10.94
C GLU A 65 -7.66 0.99 -9.77
N ILE A 66 -6.91 2.08 -9.93
CA ILE A 66 -6.63 3.04 -8.85
C ILE A 66 -7.89 3.84 -8.51
N GLU A 67 -8.35 3.71 -7.27
CA GLU A 67 -9.51 4.43 -6.77
C GLU A 67 -9.14 5.63 -5.88
N MET A 68 -7.94 5.61 -5.32
CA MET A 68 -7.41 6.72 -4.54
C MET A 68 -5.93 6.92 -4.85
N ALA A 69 -5.55 8.14 -5.24
CA ALA A 69 -4.17 8.54 -5.45
C ALA A 69 -3.84 9.74 -4.56
N ILE A 70 -2.85 9.57 -3.68
CA ILE A 70 -2.45 10.61 -2.73
C ILE A 70 -1.13 11.22 -3.17
N PRO A 71 -1.12 12.51 -3.56
CA PRO A 71 0.11 13.20 -3.94
C PRO A 71 1.01 13.42 -2.73
N MET A 72 2.31 13.33 -2.96
CA MET A 72 3.33 13.54 -1.94
C MET A 72 4.25 14.71 -2.33
N SER A 73 4.58 15.55 -1.35
CA SER A 73 5.64 16.55 -1.50
C SER A 73 7.02 15.89 -1.45
N PRO A 74 8.08 16.58 -1.91
CA PRO A 74 9.45 16.07 -1.78
C PRO A 74 9.82 15.70 -0.33
N GLU A 75 9.38 16.48 0.65
CA GLU A 75 9.63 16.23 2.07
C GLU A 75 8.92 14.96 2.56
N GLN A 76 7.73 14.69 2.05
CA GLN A 76 6.99 13.46 2.37
C GLN A 76 7.66 12.22 1.77
N VAL A 77 8.22 12.33 0.56
CA VAL A 77 9.03 11.26 -0.06
C VAL A 77 10.25 10.96 0.81
N ILE A 78 10.99 11.99 1.25
CA ILE A 78 12.14 11.83 2.14
C ILE A 78 11.71 11.19 3.48
N ARG A 79 10.59 11.61 4.06
CA ARG A 79 10.06 11.01 5.29
C ARG A 79 9.75 9.53 5.11
N LYS A 80 9.15 9.15 3.98
CA LYS A 80 8.88 7.74 3.63
C LYS A 80 10.18 6.94 3.55
N ARG A 81 11.22 7.47 2.89
CA ARG A 81 12.56 6.86 2.82
C ARG A 81 13.14 6.62 4.21
N HIS A 82 13.10 7.62 5.08
CA HIS A 82 13.57 7.47 6.45
C HIS A 82 12.76 6.41 7.22
N GLY A 83 11.46 6.29 6.99
CA GLY A 83 10.63 5.21 7.52
C GLY A 83 11.12 3.83 7.10
N ILE A 84 11.50 3.67 5.83
CA ILE A 84 12.09 2.41 5.32
C ILE A 84 13.42 2.11 6.04
N PHE A 85 14.27 3.12 6.26
CA PHE A 85 15.56 2.93 6.92
C PHE A 85 15.47 2.52 8.39
N ILE A 86 14.32 2.70 9.04
CA ILE A 86 14.09 2.18 10.40
C ILE A 86 14.06 0.65 10.41
N HIS A 87 13.69 0.01 9.30
CA HIS A 87 13.70 -1.45 9.14
C HIS A 87 15.12 -1.98 8.87
N GLN A 88 15.98 -1.93 9.87
CA GLN A 88 17.42 -2.19 9.78
C GLN A 88 17.79 -3.56 9.19
N SER A 89 16.95 -4.58 9.38
CA SER A 89 17.20 -5.94 8.87
C SER A 89 16.97 -6.09 7.37
N GLN A 90 16.32 -5.12 6.72
CA GLN A 90 15.87 -5.24 5.32
C GLN A 90 16.12 -3.99 4.48
N LYS A 91 16.80 -2.99 5.02
CA LYS A 91 17.00 -1.71 4.33
C LYS A 91 17.94 -1.79 3.13
N ASP A 92 18.98 -2.65 3.20
CA ASP A 92 20.08 -2.67 2.25
C ASP A 92 19.97 -3.78 1.20
N LEU A 93 19.49 -4.96 1.59
CA LEU A 93 19.43 -6.13 0.75
C LEU A 93 18.09 -6.86 0.90
N VAL A 94 17.18 -6.58 0.02
CA VAL A 94 16.05 -7.48 -0.22
C VAL A 94 16.40 -8.32 -1.44
N PRO A 95 16.45 -9.66 -1.33
CA PRO A 95 16.71 -10.52 -2.47
C PRO A 95 15.51 -10.44 -3.42
N PHE A 96 15.59 -9.50 -4.35
CA PHE A 96 14.63 -9.42 -5.44
C PHE A 96 15.02 -10.41 -6.53
N GLN A 97 14.02 -11.05 -7.11
CA GLN A 97 14.23 -11.84 -8.31
C GLN A 97 14.50 -10.89 -9.48
N GLY A 98 15.57 -11.16 -10.24
CA GLY A 98 15.92 -10.42 -11.43
C GLY A 98 17.21 -9.59 -11.32
N GLU A 99 17.52 -8.86 -12.39
CA GLU A 99 18.75 -8.07 -12.53
C GLU A 99 18.63 -6.64 -11.95
N ASP A 100 17.58 -6.34 -11.19
CA ASP A 100 17.36 -5.01 -10.62
C ASP A 100 18.14 -4.88 -9.31
N ASP A 101 19.26 -4.17 -9.33
CA ASP A 101 20.19 -3.93 -8.24
C ASP A 101 19.80 -2.76 -7.32
N ARG A 102 18.67 -2.09 -7.61
CA ARG A 102 18.20 -0.97 -6.78
C ARG A 102 17.81 -1.46 -5.39
N GLU A 103 18.13 -0.64 -4.38
CA GLU A 103 17.65 -0.85 -3.02
C GLU A 103 16.12 -0.73 -2.93
N PHE A 104 15.53 -1.30 -1.88
CA PHE A 104 14.09 -1.30 -1.67
C PHE A 104 13.48 0.11 -1.73
N TRP A 105 14.08 1.08 -1.05
CA TRP A 105 13.58 2.45 -1.04
C TRP A 105 13.62 3.13 -2.42
N GLN A 106 14.65 2.83 -3.23
CA GLN A 106 14.77 3.38 -4.59
C GLN A 106 13.64 2.88 -5.49
N ARG A 107 13.27 1.61 -5.36
CA ARG A 107 12.14 1.03 -6.09
C ARG A 107 10.81 1.63 -5.65
N ALA A 108 10.59 1.77 -4.34
CA ALA A 108 9.38 2.36 -3.80
C ALA A 108 9.20 3.81 -4.26
N GLU A 109 10.28 4.60 -4.27
CA GLU A 109 10.26 5.98 -4.77
C GLU A 109 10.05 6.05 -6.27
N ALA A 110 10.75 5.22 -7.05
CA ALA A 110 10.59 5.17 -8.51
C ALA A 110 9.14 4.84 -8.89
N ARG A 111 8.52 3.87 -8.21
CA ARG A 111 7.12 3.50 -8.40
C ARG A 111 6.18 4.70 -8.12
N ASN A 112 6.36 5.37 -7.01
CA ASN A 112 5.53 6.52 -6.67
C ASN A 112 5.74 7.71 -7.63
N ALA A 113 6.96 7.92 -8.11
CA ALA A 113 7.26 8.95 -9.11
C ALA A 113 6.63 8.61 -10.47
N GLU A 114 6.67 7.34 -10.88
CA GLU A 114 6.04 6.88 -12.12
C GLU A 114 4.52 7.06 -12.08
N THR A 115 3.87 6.71 -10.97
CA THR A 115 2.44 6.94 -10.76
C THR A 115 2.10 8.43 -10.92
N ALA A 116 2.86 9.32 -10.29
CA ALA A 116 2.66 10.76 -10.43
C ALA A 116 2.86 11.24 -11.87
N ASN A 117 3.84 10.69 -12.59
CA ASN A 117 4.09 11.02 -13.98
C ASN A 117 2.93 10.59 -14.89
N LEU A 118 2.38 9.39 -14.70
CA LEU A 118 1.22 8.92 -15.45
C LEU A 118 0.01 9.84 -15.27
N TYR A 119 -0.30 10.23 -14.03
CA TYR A 119 -1.36 11.20 -13.76
C TYR A 119 -1.07 12.58 -14.38
N GLY A 120 0.20 13.02 -14.37
CA GLY A 120 0.62 14.25 -15.04
C GLY A 120 0.39 14.20 -16.56
N GLN A 121 0.59 13.05 -17.20
CA GLN A 121 0.29 12.86 -18.64
C GLN A 121 -1.22 12.92 -18.93
N LEU A 122 -2.06 12.60 -17.97
CA LEU A 122 -3.52 12.75 -18.08
C LEU A 122 -4.01 14.19 -17.82
N GLY A 123 -3.10 15.14 -17.62
CA GLY A 123 -3.42 16.56 -17.45
C GLY A 123 -3.58 17.01 -16.00
N LEU A 124 -3.27 16.17 -15.01
CA LEU A 124 -3.22 16.62 -13.63
C LEU A 124 -1.95 17.42 -13.34
N THR A 125 -1.96 18.16 -12.24
CA THR A 125 -0.78 18.88 -11.73
C THR A 125 0.37 17.90 -11.51
N LYS A 126 1.58 18.31 -11.91
CA LYS A 126 2.79 17.51 -11.68
C LYS A 126 3.15 17.48 -10.21
N TYR A 127 3.11 16.30 -9.64
CA TYR A 127 3.59 16.00 -8.29
C TYR A 127 4.92 15.24 -8.34
N ALA A 128 5.69 15.32 -7.26
CA ALA A 128 6.95 14.57 -7.14
C ALA A 128 6.72 13.06 -7.10
N ALA A 129 5.67 12.66 -6.42
CA ALA A 129 5.29 11.26 -6.25
C ALA A 129 3.80 11.14 -5.89
N MET A 130 3.22 9.97 -6.11
CA MET A 130 1.86 9.61 -5.66
C MET A 130 1.86 8.20 -5.09
N GLU A 131 1.14 8.01 -3.97
CA GLU A 131 0.80 6.69 -3.47
C GLU A 131 -0.59 6.30 -3.98
N ALA A 132 -0.71 5.10 -4.51
CA ALA A 132 -1.95 4.61 -5.11
C ALA A 132 -2.59 3.50 -4.28
N PHE A 133 -3.91 3.50 -4.23
CA PHE A 133 -4.69 2.54 -3.45
C PHE A 133 -5.89 2.04 -4.26
N VAL A 134 -6.23 0.78 -4.01
CA VAL A 134 -7.45 0.14 -4.49
C VAL A 134 -8.32 -0.21 -3.30
N ARG A 135 -9.61 0.02 -3.40
CA ARG A 135 -10.56 -0.37 -2.36
C ARG A 135 -10.85 -1.86 -2.42
N TRP A 136 -10.81 -2.51 -1.28
CA TRP A 136 -11.21 -3.90 -1.15
C TRP A 136 -12.57 -4.02 -0.47
N HIS A 137 -13.46 -4.80 -1.08
CA HIS A 137 -14.80 -5.09 -0.56
C HIS A 137 -14.81 -6.46 0.11
N TYR A 138 -15.07 -6.50 1.41
CA TYR A 138 -15.07 -7.71 2.24
C TYR A 138 -16.48 -8.08 2.75
#